data_98e61688b23fbffa0b8b6126d313072a
#
_entry.id   98e61688b23fbffa0b8b6126d313072a
#
_cell.length_a   1.000
_cell.length_b   1.000
_cell.length_c   1.000
_cell.angle_alpha   90.00
_cell.angle_beta   90.00
_cell.angle_gamma   90.00
#
_symmetry.space_group_name_H-M   'P 1'
#
loop_
_entity.id
_entity.type
_entity.pdbx_description
1 polymer ?
#
loop_
_entity_poly.entity_id
_entity_poly.type
_entity_poly.pdbx_seq_one_letter_code
_entity_poly.pdbx_strand_id
1 'polypeptide(L)'
;WQVSDQSRASAERWITQLDANMGGTDIPDALESTLALSHSNACDVLLITDGQTHEVDSIIARANNAKHRIFTVGIGSSPSSGLLHRLADATGAACDFIAAGEAVEPAIVRMFNRLRSPHLQNLQVQWPTDCAPTKELPLGQALFDGDTVHVSAWFDQAPSGRVTLSGQVAGQKVMQEFGVLEFNAVAQNHNEATSTLATSLSRLAAAQS
;
A
#
# COMPACT_ATOMS: atom_id res chain seq x y z
N TRP A 1 -10.80 -16.18 -17.96
CA TRP A 1 -11.90 -15.35 -18.45
C TRP A 1 -11.35 -14.32 -19.43
N GLN A 2 -11.85 -14.29 -20.64
CA GLN A 2 -11.57 -13.19 -21.57
C GLN A 2 -12.63 -12.11 -21.38
N VAL A 3 -12.18 -10.85 -21.30
CA VAL A 3 -13.09 -9.70 -21.19
C VAL A 3 -13.80 -9.49 -22.52
N SER A 4 -15.11 -9.60 -22.51
CA SER A 4 -16.02 -9.39 -23.64
C SER A 4 -17.32 -8.78 -23.14
N ASP A 5 -18.16 -8.25 -24.03
CA ASP A 5 -19.46 -7.72 -23.65
C ASP A 5 -20.36 -8.79 -23.03
N GLN A 6 -20.26 -10.03 -23.49
CA GLN A 6 -20.99 -11.15 -22.92
C GLN A 6 -20.50 -11.49 -21.50
N SER A 7 -19.19 -11.50 -21.26
CA SER A 7 -18.64 -11.77 -19.91
C SER A 7 -18.95 -10.64 -18.93
N ARG A 8 -18.95 -9.38 -19.38
CA ARG A 8 -19.39 -8.23 -18.57
C ARG A 8 -20.85 -8.36 -18.17
N ALA A 9 -21.75 -8.58 -19.13
CA ALA A 9 -23.18 -8.74 -18.87
C ALA A 9 -23.48 -9.93 -17.92
N SER A 10 -22.65 -10.98 -17.99
CA SER A 10 -22.75 -12.11 -17.06
C SER A 10 -22.29 -11.75 -15.65
N ALA A 11 -21.20 -10.99 -15.53
CA ALA A 11 -20.71 -10.51 -14.24
C ALA A 11 -21.70 -9.53 -13.59
N GLU A 12 -22.26 -8.60 -14.34
CA GLU A 12 -23.27 -7.65 -13.86
C GLU A 12 -24.51 -8.36 -13.34
N ARG A 13 -25.01 -9.34 -14.06
CA ARG A 13 -26.15 -10.16 -13.62
C ARG A 13 -25.83 -10.92 -12.34
N TRP A 14 -24.64 -11.47 -12.24
CA TRP A 14 -24.21 -12.20 -11.04
C TRP A 14 -24.11 -11.25 -9.85
N ILE A 15 -23.49 -10.08 -10.01
CA ILE A 15 -23.36 -9.08 -8.95
C ILE A 15 -24.72 -8.60 -8.45
N THR A 16 -25.69 -8.37 -9.35
CA THR A 16 -27.04 -7.93 -8.96
C THR A 16 -27.84 -9.00 -8.22
N GLN A 17 -27.39 -10.26 -8.26
CA GLN A 17 -28.03 -11.38 -7.55
C GLN A 17 -27.32 -11.72 -6.24
N LEU A 18 -26.19 -11.07 -5.94
CA LEU A 18 -25.50 -11.28 -4.67
C LEU A 18 -26.38 -10.80 -3.52
N ASP A 19 -26.49 -11.65 -2.51
CA ASP A 19 -27.21 -11.35 -1.28
C ASP A 19 -26.33 -11.71 -0.08
N ALA A 20 -26.47 -10.96 1.00
CA ALA A 20 -25.72 -11.14 2.24
C ALA A 20 -26.41 -12.22 3.12
N ASN A 21 -26.50 -13.45 2.62
CA ASN A 21 -27.24 -14.54 3.25
C ASN A 21 -26.38 -15.65 3.87
N MET A 22 -25.02 -15.50 3.83
CA MET A 22 -24.11 -16.53 4.32
C MET A 22 -23.78 -16.41 5.82
N GLY A 23 -24.12 -15.27 6.45
CA GLY A 23 -23.83 -14.99 7.86
C GLY A 23 -22.34 -14.97 8.19
N GLY A 24 -21.95 -14.17 9.18
CA GLY A 24 -20.55 -14.07 9.60
C GLY A 24 -19.60 -13.46 8.56
N THR A 25 -18.34 -13.36 8.94
CA THR A 25 -17.28 -12.86 8.05
C THR A 25 -16.03 -13.70 8.27
N ASP A 26 -15.74 -14.59 7.32
CA ASP A 26 -14.55 -15.42 7.34
C ASP A 26 -13.59 -14.98 6.21
N ILE A 27 -12.81 -13.93 6.52
CA ILE A 27 -11.86 -13.36 5.56
C ILE A 27 -10.71 -14.33 5.24
N PRO A 28 -10.13 -15.06 6.21
CA PRO A 28 -9.11 -16.05 5.93
C PRO A 28 -9.56 -17.10 4.90
N ASP A 29 -10.67 -17.74 5.10
CA ASP A 29 -11.20 -18.76 4.18
C ASP A 29 -11.54 -18.19 2.80
N ALA A 30 -12.12 -16.97 2.75
CA ALA A 30 -12.44 -16.30 1.49
C ALA A 30 -11.18 -15.97 0.68
N LEU A 31 -10.13 -15.44 1.34
CA LEU A 31 -8.86 -15.15 0.70
C LEU A 31 -8.14 -16.44 0.28
N GLU A 32 -8.13 -17.46 1.11
CA GLU A 32 -7.53 -18.73 0.78
C GLU A 32 -8.18 -19.37 -0.45
N SER A 33 -9.50 -19.39 -0.50
CA SER A 33 -10.26 -19.86 -1.65
C SER A 33 -9.97 -19.04 -2.91
N THR A 34 -9.89 -17.70 -2.77
CA THR A 34 -9.58 -16.80 -3.89
C THR A 34 -8.18 -17.03 -4.44
N LEU A 35 -7.18 -17.14 -3.56
CA LEU A 35 -5.80 -17.41 -3.96
C LEU A 35 -5.63 -18.80 -4.60
N ALA A 36 -6.46 -19.77 -4.22
CA ALA A 36 -6.47 -21.10 -4.83
C ALA A 36 -6.97 -21.10 -6.28
N LEU A 37 -7.76 -20.11 -6.70
CA LEU A 37 -8.22 -19.96 -8.09
C LEU A 37 -7.09 -19.53 -9.04
N SER A 38 -6.04 -18.95 -8.52
CA SER A 38 -4.89 -18.49 -9.28
C SER A 38 -3.87 -19.62 -9.45
N HIS A 39 -3.96 -20.38 -10.53
CA HIS A 39 -3.20 -21.62 -10.69
C HIS A 39 -1.71 -21.45 -10.98
N SER A 40 -1.21 -20.32 -11.43
CA SER A 40 0.21 -20.17 -11.79
C SER A 40 0.73 -18.74 -11.97
N ASN A 41 -0.12 -17.73 -11.99
CA ASN A 41 0.30 -16.36 -12.24
C ASN A 41 0.06 -15.47 -11.01
N ALA A 42 0.95 -14.51 -10.81
CA ALA A 42 0.69 -13.42 -9.87
C ALA A 42 -0.65 -12.75 -10.21
N CYS A 43 -1.49 -12.54 -9.22
CA CYS A 43 -2.76 -11.85 -9.40
C CYS A 43 -2.93 -10.76 -8.33
N ASP A 44 -3.78 -9.80 -8.66
CA ASP A 44 -4.21 -8.78 -7.74
C ASP A 44 -5.59 -9.15 -7.19
N VAL A 45 -5.71 -9.13 -5.88
CA VAL A 45 -6.96 -9.36 -5.16
C VAL A 45 -7.42 -8.04 -4.56
N LEU A 46 -8.67 -7.70 -4.73
CA LEU A 46 -9.30 -6.59 -4.03
C LEU A 46 -10.25 -7.13 -2.96
N LEU A 47 -9.86 -6.96 -1.71
CA LEU A 47 -10.67 -7.28 -0.54
C LEU A 47 -11.44 -6.04 -0.10
N ILE A 48 -12.77 -6.14 -0.09
CA ILE A 48 -13.66 -5.10 0.43
C ILE A 48 -14.42 -5.70 1.60
N THR A 49 -14.29 -5.10 2.79
CA THR A 49 -14.91 -5.65 4.00
C THR A 49 -15.29 -4.56 5.01
N ASP A 50 -16.36 -4.78 5.73
CA ASP A 50 -16.78 -4.02 6.91
C ASP A 50 -16.50 -4.78 8.21
N GLY A 51 -16.03 -6.02 8.10
CA GLY A 51 -15.80 -6.94 9.19
C GLY A 51 -14.40 -6.89 9.80
N GLN A 52 -14.26 -7.60 10.90
CA GLN A 52 -12.98 -7.84 11.54
C GLN A 52 -12.37 -9.13 11.00
N THR A 53 -11.05 -9.13 10.89
CA THR A 53 -10.30 -10.33 10.51
C THR A 53 -9.23 -10.63 11.54
N HIS A 54 -8.86 -11.89 11.63
CA HIS A 54 -7.81 -12.40 12.49
C HIS A 54 -6.91 -13.32 11.66
N GLU A 55 -5.72 -13.62 12.16
CA GLU A 55 -4.84 -14.67 11.60
C GLU A 55 -4.50 -14.52 10.11
N VAL A 56 -4.03 -13.35 9.70
CA VAL A 56 -3.64 -13.09 8.30
C VAL A 56 -2.21 -13.55 7.94
N ASP A 57 -1.44 -14.05 8.89
CA ASP A 57 -0.02 -14.39 8.67
C ASP A 57 0.18 -15.51 7.65
N SER A 58 -0.62 -16.56 7.71
CA SER A 58 -0.59 -17.66 6.75
C SER A 58 -0.96 -17.19 5.34
N ILE A 59 -1.92 -16.28 5.25
CA ILE A 59 -2.38 -15.71 3.99
C ILE A 59 -1.31 -14.82 3.39
N ILE A 60 -0.66 -13.97 4.19
CA ILE A 60 0.46 -13.13 3.76
C ILE A 60 1.59 -14.00 3.21
N ALA A 61 1.98 -15.05 3.93
CA ALA A 61 3.03 -15.96 3.49
C ALA A 61 2.69 -16.63 2.15
N ARG A 62 1.44 -17.07 2.00
CA ARG A 62 0.97 -17.70 0.74
C ARG A 62 0.91 -16.71 -0.41
N ALA A 63 0.38 -15.51 -0.19
CA ALA A 63 0.30 -14.47 -1.19
C ALA A 63 1.70 -14.05 -1.68
N ASN A 64 2.64 -13.85 -0.76
CA ASN A 64 4.02 -13.49 -1.10
C ASN A 64 4.74 -14.59 -1.88
N ASN A 65 4.57 -15.88 -1.50
CA ASN A 65 5.17 -17.00 -2.22
C ASN A 65 4.67 -17.07 -3.68
N ALA A 66 3.42 -16.74 -3.92
CA ALA A 66 2.82 -16.71 -5.25
C ALA A 66 2.92 -15.33 -5.94
N LYS A 67 3.54 -14.34 -5.27
CA LYS A 67 3.65 -12.93 -5.73
C LYS A 67 2.28 -12.28 -5.97
N HIS A 68 1.27 -12.67 -5.23
CA HIS A 68 -0.04 -12.03 -5.24
C HIS A 68 0.00 -10.73 -4.43
N ARG A 69 -0.74 -9.70 -4.90
CA ARG A 69 -0.97 -8.47 -4.14
C ARG A 69 -2.41 -8.46 -3.65
N ILE A 70 -2.60 -8.06 -2.39
CA ILE A 70 -3.92 -8.01 -1.77
C ILE A 70 -4.22 -6.56 -1.39
N PHE A 71 -4.97 -5.89 -2.23
CA PHE A 71 -5.49 -4.53 -1.98
C PHE A 71 -6.68 -4.63 -1.04
N THR A 72 -6.76 -3.73 -0.07
CA THR A 72 -7.81 -3.79 0.95
C THR A 72 -8.59 -2.49 1.03
N VAL A 73 -9.91 -2.59 1.16
CA VAL A 73 -10.80 -1.47 1.44
C VAL A 73 -11.66 -1.82 2.65
N GLY A 74 -11.41 -1.13 3.75
CA GLY A 74 -12.22 -1.23 4.97
C GLY A 74 -13.40 -0.27 4.94
N ILE A 75 -14.62 -0.73 5.23
CA ILE A 75 -15.82 0.10 5.23
C ILE A 75 -16.38 0.22 6.65
N GLY A 76 -16.81 1.42 7.04
CA GLY A 76 -17.52 1.67 8.29
C GLY A 76 -16.61 2.08 9.45
N SER A 77 -17.09 1.92 10.68
CA SER A 77 -16.44 2.46 11.89
C SER A 77 -15.50 1.50 12.60
N SER A 78 -15.50 0.21 12.24
CA SER A 78 -14.77 -0.80 12.99
C SER A 78 -14.09 -1.90 12.18
N PRO A 79 -13.62 -1.64 10.96
CA PRO A 79 -12.78 -2.63 10.28
C PRO A 79 -11.47 -2.82 11.08
N SER A 80 -10.88 -4.00 11.01
CA SER A 80 -9.58 -4.29 11.62
C SER A 80 -8.45 -3.54 10.90
N SER A 81 -8.40 -2.21 11.08
CA SER A 81 -7.54 -1.31 10.29
C SER A 81 -6.08 -1.76 10.29
N GLY A 82 -5.54 -2.12 11.44
CA GLY A 82 -4.16 -2.59 11.55
C GLY A 82 -3.88 -3.87 10.75
N LEU A 83 -4.84 -4.80 10.71
CA LEU A 83 -4.69 -6.05 9.95
C LEU A 83 -4.84 -5.84 8.45
N LEU A 84 -5.78 -4.99 8.01
CA LEU A 84 -5.97 -4.66 6.61
C LEU A 84 -4.76 -3.91 6.04
N HIS A 85 -4.20 -2.94 6.78
CA HIS A 85 -2.94 -2.29 6.43
C HIS A 85 -1.80 -3.29 6.32
N ARG A 86 -1.64 -4.13 7.34
CA ARG A 86 -0.57 -5.14 7.36
C ARG A 86 -0.67 -6.12 6.19
N LEU A 87 -1.88 -6.56 5.83
CA LEU A 87 -2.12 -7.46 4.70
C LEU A 87 -1.73 -6.80 3.38
N ALA A 88 -2.15 -5.55 3.15
CA ALA A 88 -1.80 -4.80 1.96
C ALA A 88 -0.29 -4.51 1.91
N ASP A 89 0.29 -3.95 2.96
CA ASP A 89 1.71 -3.59 3.02
C ASP A 89 2.61 -4.80 2.80
N ALA A 90 2.32 -5.92 3.48
CA ALA A 90 3.14 -7.13 3.37
C ALA A 90 3.09 -7.78 1.98
N THR A 91 2.07 -7.51 1.19
CA THR A 91 1.92 -8.01 -0.20
C THR A 91 2.25 -6.95 -1.26
N GLY A 92 2.77 -5.79 -0.87
CA GLY A 92 3.12 -4.71 -1.79
C GLY A 92 1.92 -4.07 -2.47
N ALA A 93 0.79 -4.02 -1.77
CA ALA A 93 -0.46 -3.43 -2.23
C ALA A 93 -0.81 -2.17 -1.43
N ALA A 94 -2.01 -1.63 -1.63
CA ALA A 94 -2.52 -0.45 -0.93
C ALA A 94 -3.76 -0.78 -0.08
N CYS A 95 -3.92 -0.03 1.00
CA CYS A 95 -5.09 -0.07 1.86
C CYS A 95 -5.81 1.29 1.80
N ASP A 96 -7.14 1.27 1.82
CA ASP A 96 -7.97 2.47 1.93
C ASP A 96 -9.13 2.22 2.90
N PHE A 97 -9.69 3.28 3.46
CA PHE A 97 -10.82 3.19 4.38
C PHE A 97 -11.92 4.16 3.96
N ILE A 98 -13.15 3.73 4.13
CA ILE A 98 -14.36 4.49 3.85
C ILE A 98 -15.10 4.66 5.18
N ALA A 99 -15.21 5.89 5.65
CA ALA A 99 -15.94 6.17 6.89
C ALA A 99 -17.45 5.94 6.71
N ALA A 100 -18.12 5.71 7.84
CA ALA A 100 -19.57 5.56 7.82
C ALA A 100 -20.23 6.82 7.25
N GLY A 101 -21.04 6.65 6.22
CA GLY A 101 -21.73 7.74 5.52
C GLY A 101 -20.95 8.36 4.35
N GLU A 102 -19.73 7.96 4.11
CA GLU A 102 -19.00 8.33 2.88
C GLU A 102 -19.49 7.52 1.67
N ALA A 103 -19.36 8.12 0.48
CA ALA A 103 -19.63 7.42 -0.77
C ALA A 103 -18.55 6.37 -1.05
N VAL A 104 -18.97 5.14 -1.28
CA VAL A 104 -18.08 3.99 -1.53
C VAL A 104 -17.40 4.09 -2.90
N GLU A 105 -18.11 4.56 -3.90
CA GLU A 105 -17.65 4.59 -5.30
C GLU A 105 -16.30 5.31 -5.50
N PRO A 106 -16.06 6.53 -4.97
CA PRO A 106 -14.78 7.22 -5.16
C PRO A 106 -13.58 6.43 -4.60
N ALA A 107 -13.74 5.77 -3.45
CA ALA A 107 -12.68 4.96 -2.85
C ALA A 107 -12.36 3.72 -3.70
N ILE A 108 -13.38 3.06 -4.19
CA ILE A 108 -13.21 1.91 -5.09
C ILE A 108 -12.53 2.33 -6.39
N VAL A 109 -12.93 3.46 -6.99
CA VAL A 109 -12.28 4.00 -8.21
C VAL A 109 -10.81 4.33 -7.95
N ARG A 110 -10.47 4.96 -6.82
CA ARG A 110 -9.07 5.21 -6.43
C ARG A 110 -8.29 3.90 -6.31
N MET A 111 -8.87 2.89 -5.68
CA MET A 111 -8.21 1.59 -5.51
C MET A 111 -8.00 0.88 -6.85
N PHE A 112 -8.96 0.91 -7.76
CA PHE A 112 -8.78 0.39 -9.12
C PHE A 112 -7.70 1.13 -9.90
N ASN A 113 -7.58 2.43 -9.74
CA ASN A 113 -6.50 3.20 -10.35
C ASN A 113 -5.13 2.77 -9.80
N ARG A 114 -5.00 2.57 -8.49
CA ARG A 114 -3.78 2.04 -7.88
C ARG A 114 -3.41 0.64 -8.38
N LEU A 115 -4.40 -0.26 -8.50
CA LEU A 115 -4.22 -1.60 -9.07
C LEU A 115 -3.56 -1.57 -10.46
N ARG A 116 -3.92 -0.60 -11.28
CA ARG A 116 -3.50 -0.47 -12.69
C ARG A 116 -2.29 0.42 -12.91
N SER A 117 -1.92 1.20 -11.91
CA SER A 117 -0.85 2.19 -12.01
C SER A 117 0.53 1.57 -11.73
N PRO A 118 1.58 2.05 -12.39
CA PRO A 118 2.94 1.78 -11.96
C PRO A 118 3.11 2.20 -10.50
N HIS A 119 3.86 1.42 -9.75
CA HIS A 119 4.16 1.71 -8.35
C HIS A 119 5.64 1.49 -8.08
N LEU A 120 6.15 2.21 -7.11
CA LEU A 120 7.53 2.11 -6.66
C LEU A 120 7.62 0.99 -5.62
N GLN A 121 8.52 0.04 -5.84
CA GLN A 121 8.81 -1.08 -4.94
C GLN A 121 10.24 -0.99 -4.42
N ASN A 122 10.56 -1.78 -3.39
CA ASN A 122 11.91 -1.85 -2.82
C ASN A 122 12.43 -0.47 -2.42
N LEU A 123 11.62 0.26 -1.68
CA LEU A 123 11.93 1.60 -1.20
C LEU A 123 13.15 1.60 -0.28
N GLN A 124 14.09 2.49 -0.55
CA GLN A 124 15.29 2.68 0.26
C GLN A 124 15.57 4.16 0.42
N VAL A 125 15.92 4.55 1.63
CA VAL A 125 16.42 5.90 1.93
C VAL A 125 17.93 5.84 2.01
N GLN A 126 18.58 6.76 1.34
CA GLN A 126 20.01 6.99 1.48
C GLN A 126 20.21 8.31 2.22
N TRP A 127 20.78 8.20 3.39
CA TRP A 127 21.14 9.33 4.23
C TRP A 127 22.51 9.89 3.84
N PRO A 128 22.84 11.14 4.21
CA PRO A 128 24.17 11.70 4.01
C PRO A 128 25.24 10.83 4.68
N THR A 129 26.38 10.71 4.04
CA THR A 129 27.48 9.80 4.47
C THR A 129 28.04 10.12 5.85
N ASP A 130 27.98 11.36 6.23
CA ASP A 130 28.50 11.93 7.49
C ASP A 130 27.47 11.90 8.62
N CYS A 131 26.25 11.46 8.34
CA CYS A 131 25.16 11.43 9.32
C CYS A 131 24.26 10.21 9.10
N ALA A 132 24.71 9.06 9.54
CA ALA A 132 23.90 7.85 9.53
C ALA A 132 22.89 7.87 10.70
N PRO A 133 21.65 7.41 10.51
CA PRO A 133 20.68 7.29 11.59
C PRO A 133 21.09 6.19 12.57
N THR A 134 20.87 6.43 13.86
CA THR A 134 21.05 5.42 14.93
C THR A 134 19.92 4.40 14.93
N LYS A 135 18.74 4.82 14.44
CA LYS A 135 17.57 3.98 14.27
C LYS A 135 16.74 4.49 13.09
N GLU A 136 16.13 3.58 12.37
CA GLU A 136 15.25 3.89 11.25
C GLU A 136 14.01 2.99 11.32
N LEU A 137 12.84 3.54 11.01
CA LEU A 137 11.63 2.73 10.84
C LEU A 137 11.56 2.18 9.41
N PRO A 138 11.09 0.93 9.27
CA PRO A 138 10.93 0.34 7.95
C PRO A 138 9.93 1.15 7.11
N LEU A 139 10.23 1.28 5.83
CA LEU A 139 9.31 1.84 4.85
C LEU A 139 8.28 0.79 4.41
N GLY A 140 7.14 1.26 3.93
CA GLY A 140 6.19 0.42 3.21
C GLY A 140 6.83 -0.26 1.99
N GLN A 141 6.30 -1.39 1.58
CA GLN A 141 6.88 -2.16 0.46
C GLN A 141 6.58 -1.55 -0.91
N ALA A 142 5.52 -0.77 -1.03
CA ALA A 142 5.10 -0.13 -2.27
C ALA A 142 4.63 1.31 -2.05
N LEU A 143 4.79 2.14 -3.07
CA LEU A 143 4.34 3.52 -3.11
C LEU A 143 3.63 3.77 -4.43
N PHE A 144 2.40 4.22 -4.37
CA PHE A 144 1.54 4.50 -5.52
C PHE A 144 1.50 5.99 -5.83
N ASP A 145 1.02 6.34 -7.02
CA ASP A 145 0.83 7.74 -7.40
C ASP A 145 -0.14 8.46 -6.44
N GLY A 146 0.27 9.64 -6.01
CA GLY A 146 -0.48 10.44 -5.03
C GLY A 146 -0.26 10.06 -3.56
N ASP A 147 0.48 8.99 -3.27
CA ASP A 147 0.79 8.61 -1.89
C ASP A 147 1.84 9.55 -1.27
N THR A 148 1.76 9.69 0.05
CA THR A 148 2.75 10.38 0.86
C THR A 148 3.58 9.36 1.64
N VAL A 149 4.90 9.48 1.56
CA VAL A 149 5.82 8.64 2.35
C VAL A 149 6.24 9.39 3.58
N HIS A 150 6.07 8.77 4.73
CA HIS A 150 6.65 9.21 5.99
C HIS A 150 7.90 8.40 6.28
N VAL A 151 9.03 9.08 6.40
CA VAL A 151 10.30 8.47 6.79
C VAL A 151 10.63 8.94 8.19
N SER A 152 10.84 7.99 9.11
CA SER A 152 11.20 8.29 10.50
C SER A 152 12.54 7.67 10.82
N ALA A 153 13.45 8.51 11.30
CA ALA A 153 14.78 8.09 11.71
C ALA A 153 15.27 8.93 12.91
N TRP A 154 16.14 8.36 13.71
CA TRP A 154 16.75 9.01 14.87
C TRP A 154 18.22 9.22 14.62
N PHE A 155 18.74 10.36 15.05
CA PHE A 155 20.11 10.76 14.85
C PHE A 155 20.69 11.28 16.17
N ASP A 156 21.96 11.01 16.44
CA ASP A 156 22.68 11.58 17.57
C ASP A 156 23.00 13.07 17.37
N GLN A 157 23.10 13.50 16.12
CA GLN A 157 23.33 14.89 15.73
C GLN A 157 22.37 15.26 14.61
N ALA A 158 21.99 16.52 14.51
CA ALA A 158 21.11 16.99 13.43
C ALA A 158 21.74 16.67 12.07
N PRO A 159 21.07 15.88 11.22
CA PRO A 159 21.60 15.55 9.90
C PRO A 159 21.63 16.80 9.03
N SER A 160 22.69 16.92 8.23
CA SER A 160 22.82 17.94 7.21
C SER A 160 23.13 17.28 5.87
N GLY A 161 22.62 17.82 4.78
CA GLY A 161 22.89 17.29 3.46
C GLY A 161 21.65 16.81 2.74
N ARG A 162 21.83 15.98 1.72
CA ARG A 162 20.76 15.48 0.86
C ARG A 162 20.35 14.08 1.25
N VAL A 163 19.05 13.85 1.25
CA VAL A 163 18.46 12.52 1.40
C VAL A 163 17.94 12.07 0.04
N THR A 164 18.24 10.84 -0.33
CA THR A 164 17.75 10.25 -1.58
C THR A 164 16.79 9.12 -1.27
N LEU A 165 15.60 9.16 -1.83
CA LEU A 165 14.68 8.03 -1.88
C LEU A 165 14.90 7.29 -3.20
N SER A 166 15.12 6.01 -3.13
CA SER A 166 15.24 5.14 -4.30
C SER A 166 14.26 3.98 -4.23
N GLY A 167 13.96 3.41 -5.39
CA GLY A 167 13.10 2.25 -5.51
C GLY A 167 13.12 1.71 -6.93
N GLN A 168 12.21 0.82 -7.26
CA GLN A 168 12.08 0.21 -8.57
C GLN A 168 10.65 0.35 -9.10
N VAL A 169 10.52 0.78 -10.36
CA VAL A 169 9.26 0.79 -11.11
C VAL A 169 9.41 -0.21 -12.26
N ALA A 170 8.55 -1.23 -12.31
CA ALA A 170 8.63 -2.29 -13.33
C ALA A 170 10.04 -2.92 -13.46
N GLY A 171 10.76 -3.05 -12.35
CA GLY A 171 12.12 -3.60 -12.31
C GLY A 171 13.23 -2.59 -12.65
N GLN A 172 12.92 -1.38 -13.07
CA GLN A 172 13.90 -0.32 -13.32
C GLN A 172 14.13 0.52 -12.07
N LYS A 173 15.40 0.79 -11.75
CA LYS A 173 15.76 1.61 -10.59
C LYS A 173 15.42 3.07 -10.86
N VAL A 174 14.67 3.67 -9.94
CA VAL A 174 14.34 5.10 -9.93
C VAL A 174 14.92 5.72 -8.68
N MET A 175 15.46 6.93 -8.80
CA MET A 175 16.04 7.68 -7.69
C MET A 175 15.48 9.10 -7.70
N GLN A 176 15.05 9.58 -6.53
CA GLN A 176 14.62 10.95 -6.32
C GLN A 176 15.43 11.57 -5.20
N GLU A 177 16.13 12.67 -5.49
CA GLU A 177 16.81 13.48 -4.49
C GLU A 177 15.83 14.48 -3.86
N PHE A 178 15.87 14.56 -2.54
CA PHE A 178 15.19 15.58 -1.78
C PHE A 178 16.21 16.62 -1.30
N GLY A 179 15.85 17.89 -1.44
CA GLY A 179 16.70 19.00 -1.00
C GLY A 179 17.05 18.94 0.47
N VAL A 180 18.00 19.77 0.87
CA VAL A 180 18.49 19.89 2.24
C VAL A 180 17.34 19.97 3.23
N LEU A 181 17.31 19.03 4.16
CA LEU A 181 16.47 19.13 5.33
C LEU A 181 17.09 20.16 6.26
N GLU A 182 16.56 21.37 6.27
CA GLU A 182 16.88 22.30 7.33
C GLU A 182 16.14 21.83 8.59
N PHE A 183 16.84 21.15 9.46
CA PHE A 183 16.34 20.86 10.79
C PHE A 183 16.44 22.14 11.62
N ASN A 184 15.34 22.82 11.79
CA ASN A 184 15.25 23.79 12.87
C ASN A 184 15.28 22.99 14.17
N ALA A 185 16.37 23.11 14.90
CA ALA A 185 16.51 22.57 16.24
C ALA A 185 15.54 23.34 17.17
N VAL A 186 14.26 23.01 17.08
CA VAL A 186 13.24 23.49 18.02
C VAL A 186 13.17 22.49 19.13
N ALA A 187 13.61 22.92 20.28
CA ALA A 187 13.45 22.34 21.61
C ALA A 187 14.38 21.17 21.99
N GLN A 188 15.26 21.53 22.85
CA GLN A 188 16.25 20.76 23.63
C GLN A 188 15.66 19.74 24.61
N ASN A 189 14.48 19.15 24.42
CA ASN A 189 13.93 18.26 25.46
C ASN A 189 13.40 16.89 24.98
N HIS A 190 13.40 16.57 23.70
CA HIS A 190 13.11 15.21 23.24
C HIS A 190 13.95 14.88 22.00
N ASN A 191 14.72 13.81 22.06
CA ASN A 191 15.61 13.29 21.01
C ASN A 191 14.86 12.71 19.80
N GLU A 192 13.78 13.30 19.37
CA GLU A 192 13.00 12.83 18.23
C GLU A 192 12.93 13.92 17.16
N ALA A 193 13.70 13.77 16.10
CA ALA A 193 13.55 14.56 14.90
C ALA A 193 12.71 13.76 13.90
N THR A 194 11.49 14.17 13.65
CA THR A 194 10.62 13.58 12.63
C THR A 194 10.59 14.52 11.42
N SER A 195 10.97 14.01 10.26
CA SER A 195 10.86 14.72 8.99
C SER A 195 9.86 14.01 8.08
N THR A 196 8.94 14.77 7.51
CA THR A 196 7.97 14.27 6.53
C THR A 196 8.42 14.65 5.14
N LEU A 197 8.65 13.67 4.29
CA LEU A 197 8.96 13.85 2.88
C LEU A 197 7.72 13.56 2.05
N ALA A 198 7.09 14.61 1.52
CA ALA A 198 5.95 14.47 0.62
C ALA A 198 6.42 14.67 -0.83
N THR A 199 6.16 13.69 -1.68
CA THR A 199 6.45 13.78 -3.12
C THR A 199 5.35 13.09 -3.92
N SER A 200 4.91 13.73 -4.98
CA SER A 200 3.98 13.16 -5.94
C SER A 200 4.72 12.32 -6.98
N LEU A 201 4.33 11.07 -7.15
CA LEU A 201 4.84 10.17 -8.20
C LEU A 201 4.50 10.63 -9.63
N SER A 202 3.56 11.57 -9.78
CA SER A 202 3.25 12.18 -11.08
C SER A 202 4.46 12.83 -11.75
N ARG A 203 5.44 13.31 -10.96
CA ARG A 203 6.73 13.81 -11.47
C ARG A 203 7.68 12.72 -11.91
N LEU A 204 7.58 11.51 -11.35
CA LEU A 204 8.40 10.36 -11.73
C LEU A 204 7.92 9.73 -13.05
N ALA A 205 6.62 9.71 -13.29
CA ALA A 205 6.03 9.20 -14.54
C ALA A 205 6.30 10.14 -15.73
N ALA A 206 6.34 11.45 -15.51
CA ALA A 206 6.58 12.45 -16.56
C ALA A 206 8.06 12.48 -17.04
N ALA A 207 8.99 11.88 -16.33
CA ALA A 207 10.40 11.81 -16.72
C ALA A 207 10.72 10.64 -17.67
N GLN A 208 9.74 9.81 -18.03
CA GLN A 208 9.88 8.64 -18.89
C GLN A 208 9.09 8.72 -20.20
N SER A 209 8.48 9.88 -20.51
CA SER A 209 7.76 10.14 -21.78
C SER A 209 8.57 10.98 -22.77
#